data_58f4e81aad96fd85b341437217feaa59
#
_entry.id   58f4e81aad96fd85b341437217feaa59
#
_cell.length_a   1.000
_cell.length_b   1.000
_cell.length_c   1.000
_cell.angle_alpha   90.00
_cell.angle_beta   90.00
_cell.angle_gamma   90.00
#
_symmetry.space_group_name_H-M   'P 1'
#
loop_
_entity.id
_entity.type
_entity.pdbx_description
1 polymer ?
#
loop_
_entity_poly.entity_id
_entity_poly.type
_entity_poly.pdbx_seq_one_letter_code
_entity_poly.pdbx_strand_id
1 'polypeptide(L)'
;MKSLDLESAPNYLILLAIAPILISGIWFIASETIMGREFRPKISVREIEKRFLWLVISSLITLTFVLAFWRIVKVPAIILIVLLTIFTISHFNRRNKEIEIERNALENQLPIMIQYLVLIISSGVSPIKAIQLFSERTESLISTRIRLVVEKILNGSAFSSAIDELIRKSDTPGVRRFGNTLIIAIERGSPLVPILTALVRDCRQDSKNEVLRKAGRSEILLMVPVVFLLLPISVLFALYPSLSQLG
;
A
#
# COMPACT_ATOMS: atom_id res chain seq x y z
N MET A 1 -46.40 -5.26 -45.99
CA MET A 1 -44.95 -5.36 -45.71
C MET A 1 -44.54 -4.05 -45.04
N LYS A 2 -44.35 -4.08 -43.71
CA LYS A 2 -44.09 -2.90 -42.90
C LYS A 2 -42.57 -2.70 -42.85
N SER A 3 -42.11 -1.59 -43.40
CA SER A 3 -40.73 -1.16 -43.32
C SER A 3 -40.32 -0.96 -41.85
N LEU A 4 -39.41 -1.78 -41.38
CA LEU A 4 -38.78 -1.63 -40.06
C LEU A 4 -37.91 -0.37 -40.17
N ASP A 5 -38.32 0.65 -39.40
CA ASP A 5 -37.56 1.88 -39.21
C ASP A 5 -36.19 1.57 -38.60
N LEU A 6 -35.19 1.62 -39.41
CA LEU A 6 -33.75 1.48 -39.05
C LEU A 6 -33.20 2.68 -38.29
N GLU A 7 -34.00 3.71 -38.06
CA GLU A 7 -33.57 4.96 -37.41
C GLU A 7 -33.52 4.91 -35.88
N SER A 8 -34.20 3.92 -35.25
CA SER A 8 -34.21 3.72 -33.79
C SER A 8 -33.13 2.72 -33.31
N ALA A 9 -32.47 2.04 -34.23
CA ALA A 9 -31.50 0.99 -33.92
C ALA A 9 -30.20 1.49 -33.17
N PRO A 10 -29.68 2.71 -33.39
CA PRO A 10 -28.43 3.11 -32.75
C PRO A 10 -28.54 3.30 -31.22
N ASN A 11 -29.72 3.70 -30.74
CA ASN A 11 -29.89 3.99 -29.31
C ASN A 11 -29.96 2.74 -28.43
N TYR A 12 -30.59 1.66 -28.89
CA TYR A 12 -30.67 0.40 -28.16
C TYR A 12 -29.32 -0.33 -28.14
N LEU A 13 -28.54 -0.22 -29.22
CA LEU A 13 -27.20 -0.81 -29.29
C LEU A 13 -26.21 -0.08 -28.36
N ILE A 14 -26.33 1.25 -28.23
CA ILE A 14 -25.55 2.05 -27.28
C ILE A 14 -25.92 1.68 -25.84
N LEU A 15 -27.22 1.54 -25.54
CA LEU A 15 -27.72 1.14 -24.23
C LEU A 15 -27.26 -0.28 -23.86
N LEU A 16 -27.25 -1.21 -24.80
CA LEU A 16 -26.81 -2.60 -24.61
C LEU A 16 -25.29 -2.72 -24.43
N ALA A 17 -24.51 -1.78 -24.99
CA ALA A 17 -23.06 -1.70 -24.78
C ALA A 17 -22.68 -1.04 -23.44
N ILE A 18 -23.49 -0.09 -22.96
CA ILE A 18 -23.23 0.62 -21.70
C ILE A 18 -23.74 -0.18 -20.48
N ALA A 19 -24.80 -0.96 -20.64
CA ALA A 19 -25.39 -1.75 -19.55
C ALA A 19 -24.38 -2.66 -18.81
N PRO A 20 -23.54 -3.48 -19.45
CA PRO A 20 -22.58 -4.33 -18.76
C PRO A 20 -21.49 -3.53 -18.03
N ILE A 21 -21.13 -2.35 -18.54
CA ILE A 21 -20.16 -1.46 -17.92
C ILE A 21 -20.72 -0.84 -16.65
N LEU A 22 -21.98 -0.39 -16.70
CA LEU A 22 -22.68 0.15 -15.54
C LEU A 22 -22.95 -0.94 -14.49
N ILE A 23 -23.36 -2.13 -14.90
CA ILE A 23 -23.59 -3.27 -14.01
C ILE A 23 -22.27 -3.70 -13.33
N SER A 24 -21.16 -3.77 -14.06
CA SER A 24 -19.84 -4.06 -13.52
C SER A 24 -19.38 -2.99 -12.53
N GLY A 25 -19.60 -1.71 -12.85
CA GLY A 25 -19.26 -0.59 -11.96
C GLY A 25 -20.11 -0.55 -10.70
N ILE A 26 -21.42 -0.77 -10.82
CA ILE A 26 -22.35 -0.83 -9.68
C ILE A 26 -22.08 -2.06 -8.81
N TRP A 27 -21.80 -3.22 -9.41
CA TRP A 27 -21.44 -4.44 -8.69
C TRP A 27 -20.13 -4.29 -7.93
N PHE A 28 -19.14 -3.58 -8.51
CA PHE A 28 -17.88 -3.27 -7.87
C PHE A 28 -18.07 -2.33 -6.66
N ILE A 29 -18.84 -1.25 -6.81
CA ILE A 29 -19.16 -0.32 -5.71
C ILE A 29 -20.00 -1.01 -4.63
N ALA A 30 -20.97 -1.85 -5.01
CA ALA A 30 -21.79 -2.61 -4.08
C ALA A 30 -20.97 -3.66 -3.30
N SER A 31 -20.01 -4.32 -3.95
CA SER A 31 -19.13 -5.27 -3.28
C SER A 31 -18.21 -4.61 -2.26
N GLU A 32 -17.80 -3.36 -2.49
CA GLU A 32 -17.00 -2.59 -1.53
C GLU A 32 -17.83 -2.08 -0.34
N THR A 33 -19.07 -1.67 -0.55
CA THR A 33 -19.95 -1.18 0.53
C THR A 33 -20.48 -2.28 1.43
N ILE A 34 -20.72 -3.46 0.91
CA ILE A 34 -21.20 -4.63 1.68
C ILE A 34 -20.04 -5.28 2.45
N MET A 35 -18.83 -5.32 1.89
CA MET A 35 -17.65 -5.97 2.49
C MET A 35 -16.89 -5.07 3.46
N GLY A 36 -17.20 -3.77 3.50
CA GLY A 36 -16.49 -2.78 4.33
C GLY A 36 -16.85 -2.79 5.81
N ARG A 37 -17.83 -3.57 6.25
CA ARG A 37 -18.35 -3.44 7.61
C ARG A 37 -17.92 -4.50 8.63
N GLU A 38 -17.44 -5.68 8.24
CA GLU A 38 -17.20 -6.73 9.24
C GLU A 38 -15.96 -7.62 9.09
N PHE A 39 -15.16 -7.51 8.04
CA PHE A 39 -14.01 -8.42 7.89
C PHE A 39 -12.76 -7.67 7.44
N ARG A 40 -11.76 -7.53 8.33
CA ARG A 40 -10.37 -7.26 7.95
C ARG A 40 -9.70 -8.60 7.61
N PRO A 41 -9.67 -9.04 6.34
CA PRO A 41 -8.95 -10.25 5.99
C PRO A 41 -7.46 -9.97 6.06
N LYS A 42 -6.76 -10.90 6.66
CA LYS A 42 -5.32 -11.09 6.59
C LYS A 42 -4.96 -11.19 5.10
N ILE A 43 -4.53 -10.07 4.50
CA ILE A 43 -4.19 -10.03 3.08
C ILE A 43 -2.88 -10.78 2.91
N SER A 44 -2.98 -12.05 2.53
CA SER A 44 -1.84 -12.81 2.04
C SER A 44 -1.47 -12.28 0.65
N VAL A 45 -0.19 -12.22 0.35
CA VAL A 45 0.36 -11.79 -0.96
C VAL A 45 -0.33 -12.52 -2.13
N ARG A 46 -0.80 -13.73 -1.93
CA ARG A 46 -1.56 -14.56 -2.89
C ARG A 46 -2.93 -14.00 -3.28
N GLU A 47 -3.57 -13.22 -2.43
CA GLU A 47 -4.87 -12.60 -2.75
C GLU A 47 -4.73 -11.34 -3.59
N ILE A 48 -3.61 -10.63 -3.44
CA ILE A 48 -3.28 -9.47 -4.26
C ILE A 48 -3.06 -9.90 -5.71
N GLU A 49 -2.37 -11.03 -5.90
CA GLU A 49 -2.09 -11.60 -7.22
C GLU A 49 -3.38 -12.05 -7.95
N LYS A 50 -4.30 -12.67 -7.23
CA LYS A 50 -5.61 -13.06 -7.80
C LYS A 50 -6.49 -11.85 -8.17
N ARG A 51 -6.49 -10.80 -7.36
CA ARG A 51 -7.25 -9.57 -7.65
C ARG A 51 -6.65 -8.80 -8.82
N PHE A 52 -5.32 -8.78 -8.92
CA PHE A 52 -4.63 -8.18 -10.07
C PHE A 52 -4.91 -8.98 -11.36
N LEU A 53 -4.87 -10.30 -11.30
CA LEU A 53 -5.27 -11.17 -12.42
C LEU A 53 -6.72 -10.95 -12.85
N TRP A 54 -7.65 -10.80 -11.91
CA TRP A 54 -9.07 -10.52 -12.22
C TRP A 54 -9.26 -9.14 -12.89
N LEU A 55 -8.52 -8.12 -12.46
CA LEU A 55 -8.52 -6.79 -13.08
C LEU A 55 -7.92 -6.83 -14.50
N VAL A 56 -6.85 -7.57 -14.68
CA VAL A 56 -6.23 -7.76 -16.01
C VAL A 56 -7.17 -8.54 -16.94
N ILE A 57 -7.80 -9.60 -16.46
CA ILE A 57 -8.76 -10.39 -17.23
C ILE A 57 -10.01 -9.57 -17.58
N SER A 58 -10.56 -8.80 -16.65
CA SER A 58 -11.68 -7.89 -16.90
C SER A 58 -11.34 -6.81 -17.92
N SER A 59 -10.12 -6.25 -17.84
CA SER A 59 -9.60 -5.27 -18.82
C SER A 59 -9.41 -5.91 -20.21
N LEU A 60 -8.94 -7.16 -20.28
CA LEU A 60 -8.75 -7.89 -21.53
C LEU A 60 -10.09 -8.23 -22.20
N ILE A 61 -11.09 -8.63 -21.42
CA ILE A 61 -12.45 -8.91 -21.92
C ILE A 61 -13.11 -7.64 -22.44
N THR A 62 -12.99 -6.52 -21.74
CA THR A 62 -13.52 -5.24 -22.24
C THR A 62 -12.78 -4.77 -23.49
N LEU A 63 -11.47 -4.97 -23.58
CA LEU A 63 -10.67 -4.64 -24.75
C LEU A 63 -11.09 -5.50 -25.98
N THR A 64 -11.29 -6.82 -25.81
CA THR A 64 -11.75 -7.69 -26.90
C THR A 64 -13.17 -7.37 -27.35
N PHE A 65 -14.05 -7.01 -26.42
CA PHE A 65 -15.42 -6.59 -26.76
C PHE A 65 -15.44 -5.26 -27.51
N VAL A 66 -14.58 -4.30 -27.15
CA VAL A 66 -14.42 -3.02 -27.85
C VAL A 66 -13.84 -3.20 -29.25
N LEU A 67 -12.87 -4.10 -29.42
CA LEU A 67 -12.29 -4.39 -30.74
C LEU A 67 -13.30 -5.06 -31.68
N ALA A 68 -14.20 -5.91 -31.17
CA ALA A 68 -15.28 -6.52 -31.94
C ALA A 68 -16.35 -5.48 -32.35
N PHE A 69 -16.57 -4.47 -31.52
CA PHE A 69 -17.58 -3.41 -31.75
C PHE A 69 -17.02 -2.15 -32.44
N TRP A 70 -15.69 -2.12 -32.73
CA TRP A 70 -14.95 -0.96 -33.30
C TRP A 70 -15.57 -0.35 -34.56
N ARG A 71 -16.32 -1.13 -35.33
CA ARG A 71 -16.94 -0.65 -36.57
C ARG A 71 -18.12 0.31 -36.34
N ILE A 72 -18.70 0.35 -35.14
CA ILE A 72 -19.96 1.09 -34.87
C ILE A 72 -19.80 2.22 -33.86
N VAL A 73 -18.84 2.13 -32.90
CA VAL A 73 -18.72 3.09 -31.80
C VAL A 73 -17.38 3.85 -31.87
N LYS A 74 -17.43 5.04 -32.46
CA LYS A 74 -16.29 5.96 -32.67
C LYS A 74 -15.80 6.54 -31.33
N VAL A 75 -14.53 6.92 -31.33
CA VAL A 75 -13.75 7.73 -30.33
C VAL A 75 -14.24 7.91 -28.87
N PRO A 76 -15.51 8.22 -28.52
CA PRO A 76 -15.91 8.48 -27.15
C PRO A 76 -15.83 7.27 -26.22
N ALA A 77 -15.98 6.04 -26.76
CA ALA A 77 -15.88 4.82 -25.94
C ALA A 77 -14.45 4.55 -25.47
N ILE A 78 -13.45 4.87 -26.29
CA ILE A 78 -12.03 4.73 -25.92
C ILE A 78 -11.69 5.72 -24.80
N ILE A 79 -12.16 6.96 -24.92
CA ILE A 79 -11.95 8.00 -23.89
C ILE A 79 -12.60 7.58 -22.58
N LEU A 80 -13.78 7.01 -22.61
CA LEU A 80 -14.49 6.53 -21.42
C LEU A 80 -13.73 5.39 -20.74
N ILE A 81 -13.22 4.43 -21.52
CA ILE A 81 -12.43 3.29 -20.99
C ILE A 81 -11.12 3.77 -20.38
N VAL A 82 -10.42 4.70 -21.04
CA VAL A 82 -9.19 5.29 -20.50
C VAL A 82 -9.46 6.06 -19.21
N LEU A 83 -10.55 6.84 -19.17
CA LEU A 83 -10.96 7.54 -17.92
C LEU A 83 -11.32 6.57 -16.81
N LEU A 84 -12.05 5.49 -17.08
CA LEU A 84 -12.38 4.46 -16.08
C LEU A 84 -11.15 3.72 -15.60
N THR A 85 -10.19 3.39 -16.47
CA THR A 85 -8.94 2.74 -16.05
C THR A 85 -8.07 3.68 -15.22
N ILE A 86 -7.95 4.96 -15.58
CA ILE A 86 -7.25 5.97 -14.79
C ILE A 86 -7.94 6.17 -13.43
N PHE A 87 -9.26 6.23 -13.40
CA PHE A 87 -10.05 6.38 -12.18
C PHE A 87 -9.88 5.18 -11.23
N THR A 88 -9.95 3.95 -11.73
CA THR A 88 -9.75 2.73 -10.95
C THR A 88 -8.33 2.62 -10.41
N ILE A 89 -7.30 2.93 -11.22
CA ILE A 89 -5.90 2.95 -10.79
C ILE A 89 -5.66 4.05 -9.74
N SER A 90 -6.24 5.22 -9.94
CA SER A 90 -6.12 6.35 -9.00
C SER A 90 -6.78 6.06 -7.66
N HIS A 91 -7.96 5.44 -7.67
CA HIS A 91 -8.69 5.08 -6.45
C HIS A 91 -7.97 3.97 -5.66
N PHE A 92 -7.46 2.96 -6.34
CA PHE A 92 -6.68 1.88 -5.72
C PHE A 92 -5.36 2.40 -5.11
N ASN A 93 -4.70 3.33 -5.81
CA ASN A 93 -3.44 3.91 -5.35
C ASN A 93 -3.61 4.84 -4.14
N ARG A 94 -4.77 5.48 -3.96
CA ARG A 94 -5.06 6.30 -2.77
C ARG A 94 -5.17 5.46 -1.50
N ARG A 95 -5.90 4.35 -1.53
CA ARG A 95 -6.06 3.46 -0.36
C ARG A 95 -4.74 2.83 0.09
N ASN A 96 -3.91 2.41 -0.86
CA ASN A 96 -2.58 1.87 -0.55
C ASN A 96 -1.66 2.93 0.07
N LYS A 97 -1.76 4.19 -0.36
CA LYS A 97 -1.01 5.30 0.23
C LYS A 97 -1.40 5.59 1.68
N GLU A 98 -2.69 5.56 2.00
CA GLU A 98 -3.15 5.78 3.39
C GLU A 98 -2.63 4.70 4.33
N ILE A 99 -2.68 3.42 3.93
CA ILE A 99 -2.12 2.31 4.70
C ILE A 99 -0.60 2.45 4.85
N GLU A 100 0.08 2.84 3.78
CA GLU A 100 1.54 3.04 3.81
C GLU A 100 1.94 4.22 4.69
N ILE A 101 1.18 5.31 4.67
CA ILE A 101 1.38 6.46 5.56
C ILE A 101 1.20 6.05 7.03
N GLU A 102 0.14 5.29 7.35
CA GLU A 102 -0.09 4.78 8.70
C GLU A 102 1.04 3.85 9.17
N ARG A 103 1.49 2.94 8.32
CA ARG A 103 2.63 2.04 8.59
C ARG A 103 3.92 2.82 8.83
N ASN A 104 4.23 3.77 7.97
CA ASN A 104 5.42 4.60 8.09
C ASN A 104 5.37 5.46 9.36
N ALA A 105 4.18 5.98 9.72
CA ALA A 105 4.00 6.72 10.97
C ALA A 105 4.27 5.84 12.20
N LEU A 106 3.78 4.59 12.21
CA LEU A 106 4.05 3.63 13.29
C LEU A 106 5.54 3.28 13.40
N GLU A 107 6.21 2.99 12.27
CA GLU A 107 7.64 2.69 12.24
C GLU A 107 8.50 3.85 12.73
N ASN A 108 8.15 5.08 12.36
CA ASN A 108 8.88 6.28 12.79
C ASN A 108 8.67 6.62 14.27
N GLN A 109 7.50 6.30 14.84
CA GLN A 109 7.19 6.54 16.26
C GLN A 109 7.73 5.45 17.18
N LEU A 110 7.97 4.24 16.65
CA LEU A 110 8.40 3.07 17.42
C LEU A 110 9.71 3.29 18.19
N PRO A 111 10.79 3.83 17.63
CA PRO A 111 12.04 4.04 18.37
C PRO A 111 11.88 5.00 19.55
N ILE A 112 11.01 6.02 19.40
CA ILE A 112 10.72 6.98 20.47
C ILE A 112 9.97 6.30 21.60
N MET A 113 8.98 5.49 21.29
CA MET A 113 8.24 4.68 22.24
C MET A 113 9.18 3.75 23.02
N ILE A 114 10.03 3.00 22.33
CA ILE A 114 10.94 2.06 22.97
C ILE A 114 11.93 2.79 23.89
N GLN A 115 12.44 3.97 23.48
CA GLN A 115 13.30 4.79 24.35
C GLN A 115 12.58 5.26 25.62
N TYR A 116 11.32 5.66 25.49
CA TYR A 116 10.50 6.03 26.64
C TYR A 116 10.36 4.84 27.61
N LEU A 117 10.09 3.63 27.08
CA LEU A 117 10.02 2.42 27.88
C LEU A 117 11.35 2.10 28.56
N VAL A 118 12.47 2.20 27.84
CA VAL A 118 13.82 2.00 28.41
C VAL A 118 14.04 2.93 29.60
N LEU A 119 13.73 4.22 29.46
CA LEU A 119 13.89 5.21 30.51
C LEU A 119 13.09 4.87 31.76
N ILE A 120 11.80 4.53 31.60
CA ILE A 120 10.91 4.23 32.72
C ILE A 120 11.26 2.89 33.37
N ILE A 121 11.57 1.86 32.58
CA ILE A 121 11.97 0.55 33.13
C ILE A 121 13.33 0.66 33.86
N SER A 122 14.25 1.49 33.37
CA SER A 122 15.53 1.73 34.03
C SER A 122 15.39 2.41 35.40
N SER A 123 14.28 3.14 35.64
CA SER A 123 13.96 3.70 36.95
C SER A 123 13.29 2.69 37.93
N GLY A 124 13.18 1.44 37.53
CA GLY A 124 12.64 0.36 38.38
C GLY A 124 11.12 0.11 38.24
N VAL A 125 10.47 0.76 37.26
CA VAL A 125 9.05 0.54 36.98
C VAL A 125 8.87 -0.77 36.22
N SER A 126 7.82 -1.53 36.56
CA SER A 126 7.53 -2.77 35.84
C SER A 126 7.18 -2.53 34.37
N PRO A 127 7.47 -3.49 33.48
CA PRO A 127 7.26 -3.31 32.03
C PRO A 127 5.80 -3.00 31.66
N ILE A 128 4.85 -3.67 32.28
CA ILE A 128 3.42 -3.47 32.03
C ILE A 128 3.02 -2.05 32.45
N LYS A 129 3.48 -1.59 33.63
CA LYS A 129 3.22 -0.23 34.09
C LYS A 129 3.89 0.84 33.22
N ALA A 130 5.08 0.57 32.71
CA ALA A 130 5.76 1.46 31.78
C ALA A 130 4.96 1.63 30.46
N ILE A 131 4.42 0.54 29.92
CA ILE A 131 3.55 0.54 28.74
C ILE A 131 2.27 1.33 29.01
N GLN A 132 1.67 1.16 30.18
CA GLN A 132 0.49 1.91 30.60
C GLN A 132 0.80 3.41 30.68
N LEU A 133 1.85 3.81 31.36
CA LEU A 133 2.27 5.22 31.49
C LEU A 133 2.54 5.87 30.14
N PHE A 134 3.16 5.14 29.21
CA PHE A 134 3.35 5.64 27.86
C PHE A 134 2.02 5.92 27.16
N SER A 135 1.07 4.99 27.23
CA SER A 135 -0.24 5.13 26.59
C SER A 135 -1.10 6.27 27.16
N GLU A 136 -0.91 6.59 28.42
CA GLU A 136 -1.64 7.67 29.12
C GLU A 136 -1.04 9.05 28.88
N ARG A 137 0.30 9.13 28.73
CA ARG A 137 1.03 10.40 28.68
C ARG A 137 1.40 10.87 27.28
N THR A 138 1.19 10.03 26.27
CA THR A 138 1.60 10.34 24.90
C THR A 138 0.38 10.30 23.98
N GLU A 139 0.20 11.33 23.19
CA GLU A 139 -0.80 11.36 22.11
C GLU A 139 -0.12 11.10 20.77
N SER A 140 -0.17 9.85 20.33
CA SER A 140 0.42 9.43 19.07
C SER A 140 -0.34 8.23 18.49
N LEU A 141 -0.12 7.90 17.23
CA LEU A 141 -0.76 6.75 16.61
C LEU A 141 -0.38 5.45 17.35
N ILE A 142 0.90 5.30 17.70
CA ILE A 142 1.37 4.11 18.42
C ILE A 142 0.82 4.07 19.84
N SER A 143 0.67 5.20 20.55
CA SER A 143 0.09 5.22 21.89
C SER A 143 -1.38 4.80 21.89
N THR A 144 -2.13 5.20 20.87
CA THR A 144 -3.52 4.75 20.68
C THR A 144 -3.59 3.23 20.50
N ARG A 145 -2.67 2.65 19.72
CA ARG A 145 -2.59 1.20 19.54
C ARG A 145 -2.18 0.48 20.84
N ILE A 146 -1.24 1.04 21.59
CA ILE A 146 -0.79 0.52 22.88
C ILE A 146 -1.89 0.62 23.94
N ARG A 147 -2.71 1.68 23.92
CA ARG A 147 -3.84 1.83 24.85
C ARG A 147 -4.81 0.64 24.75
N LEU A 148 -5.10 0.17 23.53
CA LEU A 148 -5.92 -1.02 23.30
C LEU A 148 -5.30 -2.29 23.91
N VAL A 149 -3.97 -2.39 23.88
CA VAL A 149 -3.24 -3.52 24.53
C VAL A 149 -3.38 -3.44 26.03
N VAL A 150 -3.16 -2.27 26.63
CA VAL A 150 -3.30 -2.04 28.07
C VAL A 150 -4.71 -2.36 28.55
N GLU A 151 -5.73 -1.87 27.84
CA GLU A 151 -7.13 -2.15 28.14
C GLU A 151 -7.42 -3.65 28.19
N LYS A 152 -6.90 -4.42 27.23
CA LYS A 152 -7.06 -5.87 27.22
C LYS A 152 -6.37 -6.56 28.38
N ILE A 153 -5.17 -6.13 28.74
CA ILE A 153 -4.44 -6.66 29.88
C ILE A 153 -5.21 -6.38 31.18
N LEU A 154 -5.74 -5.17 31.34
CA LEU A 154 -6.55 -4.79 32.50
C LEU A 154 -7.86 -5.58 32.56
N ASN A 155 -8.42 -5.97 31.41
CA ASN A 155 -9.60 -6.84 31.32
C ASN A 155 -9.27 -8.34 31.46
N GLY A 156 -8.05 -8.68 31.90
CA GLY A 156 -7.65 -10.05 32.24
C GLY A 156 -7.08 -10.88 31.07
N SER A 157 -6.83 -10.29 29.91
CA SER A 157 -6.17 -11.01 28.81
C SER A 157 -4.69 -11.26 29.13
N ALA A 158 -4.16 -12.40 28.70
CA ALA A 158 -2.74 -12.67 28.81
C ALA A 158 -1.92 -11.63 28.04
N PHE A 159 -0.78 -11.22 28.62
CA PHE A 159 0.11 -10.21 28.03
C PHE A 159 0.54 -10.58 26.60
N SER A 160 0.98 -11.83 26.37
CA SER A 160 1.36 -12.32 25.07
C SER A 160 0.24 -12.20 24.04
N SER A 161 -0.98 -12.59 24.41
CA SER A 161 -2.16 -12.50 23.54
C SER A 161 -2.49 -11.05 23.14
N ALA A 162 -2.38 -10.12 24.09
CA ALA A 162 -2.64 -8.70 23.81
C ALA A 162 -1.58 -8.09 22.86
N ILE A 163 -0.30 -8.44 23.05
CA ILE A 163 0.79 -8.00 22.17
C ILE A 163 0.69 -8.66 20.79
N ASP A 164 0.34 -9.94 20.70
CA ASP A 164 0.11 -10.62 19.42
C ASP A 164 -0.97 -9.93 18.60
N GLU A 165 -2.01 -9.42 19.24
CA GLU A 165 -3.03 -8.67 18.53
C GLU A 165 -2.51 -7.31 18.02
N LEU A 166 -1.67 -6.62 18.80
CA LEU A 166 -0.99 -5.42 18.37
C LEU A 166 -0.17 -5.70 17.09
N ILE A 167 0.61 -6.79 17.10
CA ILE A 167 1.42 -7.22 15.96
C ILE A 167 0.55 -7.45 14.73
N ARG A 168 -0.56 -8.17 14.87
CA ARG A 168 -1.47 -8.46 13.76
C ARG A 168 -2.15 -7.21 13.20
N LYS A 169 -2.55 -6.27 14.08
CA LYS A 169 -3.24 -5.05 13.67
C LYS A 169 -2.32 -4.00 13.07
N SER A 170 -1.09 -3.94 13.53
CA SER A 170 -0.12 -2.94 13.04
C SER A 170 0.52 -3.34 11.72
N ASP A 171 0.71 -4.64 11.49
CA ASP A 171 1.29 -5.27 10.29
C ASP A 171 2.58 -4.57 9.79
N THR A 172 3.40 -4.11 10.72
CA THR A 172 4.70 -3.48 10.44
C THR A 172 5.84 -4.34 10.98
N PRO A 173 6.98 -4.41 10.27
CA PRO A 173 8.10 -5.25 10.68
C PRO A 173 8.71 -4.80 12.01
N GLY A 174 8.78 -3.50 12.28
CA GLY A 174 9.30 -2.96 13.54
C GLY A 174 8.44 -3.34 14.74
N VAL A 175 7.11 -3.13 14.65
CA VAL A 175 6.17 -3.50 15.71
C VAL A 175 6.18 -5.01 15.96
N ARG A 176 6.30 -5.82 14.91
CA ARG A 176 6.43 -7.27 15.05
C ARG A 176 7.70 -7.66 15.80
N ARG A 177 8.84 -7.07 15.44
CA ARG A 177 10.12 -7.29 16.11
C ARG A 177 10.04 -6.87 17.57
N PHE A 178 9.52 -5.68 17.87
CA PHE A 178 9.31 -5.18 19.21
C PHE A 178 8.43 -6.11 20.04
N GLY A 179 7.24 -6.46 19.54
CA GLY A 179 6.29 -7.29 20.27
C GLY A 179 6.83 -8.67 20.58
N ASN A 180 7.44 -9.36 19.60
CA ASN A 180 8.05 -10.67 19.83
C ASN A 180 9.19 -10.61 20.85
N THR A 181 10.05 -9.58 20.74
CA THR A 181 11.15 -9.38 21.68
C THR A 181 10.62 -9.14 23.09
N LEU A 182 9.56 -8.36 23.22
CA LEU A 182 8.96 -8.03 24.52
C LEU A 182 8.30 -9.26 25.17
N ILE A 183 7.56 -10.06 24.41
CA ILE A 183 6.95 -11.31 24.88
C ILE A 183 8.04 -12.25 25.42
N ILE A 184 9.04 -12.53 24.58
CA ILE A 184 10.12 -13.47 24.94
C ILE A 184 10.89 -12.98 26.20
N ALA A 185 11.18 -11.68 26.26
CA ALA A 185 11.95 -11.12 27.36
C ALA A 185 11.17 -11.16 28.69
N ILE A 186 9.87 -10.91 28.67
CA ILE A 186 9.03 -10.99 29.88
C ILE A 186 8.82 -12.44 30.31
N GLU A 187 8.52 -13.35 29.37
CA GLU A 187 8.32 -14.77 29.69
C GLU A 187 9.57 -15.45 30.24
N ARG A 188 10.75 -15.03 29.77
CA ARG A 188 12.05 -15.57 30.24
C ARG A 188 12.63 -14.83 31.44
N GLY A 189 12.00 -13.74 31.92
CA GLY A 189 12.55 -12.89 32.94
C GLY A 189 13.88 -12.22 32.59
N SER A 190 14.14 -12.02 31.28
CA SER A 190 15.39 -11.44 30.80
C SER A 190 15.46 -9.93 31.09
N PRO A 191 16.67 -9.35 31.24
CA PRO A 191 16.82 -7.91 31.47
C PRO A 191 16.35 -7.12 30.25
N LEU A 192 15.21 -6.43 30.39
CA LEU A 192 14.56 -5.70 29.29
C LEU A 192 15.33 -4.48 28.79
N VAL A 193 16.00 -3.75 29.71
CA VAL A 193 16.68 -2.49 29.36
C VAL A 193 17.74 -2.67 28.28
N PRO A 194 18.71 -3.60 28.39
CA PRO A 194 19.71 -3.79 27.33
C PRO A 194 19.10 -4.29 26.03
N ILE A 195 18.09 -5.17 26.09
CA ILE A 195 17.40 -5.72 24.92
C ILE A 195 16.66 -4.61 24.14
N LEU A 196 15.88 -3.79 24.84
CA LEU A 196 15.16 -2.67 24.24
C LEU A 196 16.11 -1.59 23.73
N THR A 197 17.24 -1.35 24.42
CA THR A 197 18.27 -0.40 23.95
C THR A 197 18.89 -0.87 22.64
N ALA A 198 19.19 -2.16 22.51
CA ALA A 198 19.69 -2.72 21.25
C ALA A 198 18.64 -2.55 20.15
N LEU A 199 17.37 -2.86 20.44
CA LEU A 199 16.28 -2.71 19.48
C LEU A 199 16.10 -1.26 18.98
N VAL A 200 16.29 -0.25 19.84
CA VAL A 200 16.28 1.17 19.42
C VAL A 200 17.40 1.45 18.43
N ARG A 201 18.59 0.92 18.68
CA ARG A 201 19.74 1.11 17.76
C ARG A 201 19.44 0.50 16.39
N ASP A 202 18.91 -0.71 16.38
CA ASP A 202 18.53 -1.41 15.16
C ASP A 202 17.47 -0.64 14.37
N CYS A 203 16.39 -0.21 15.00
CA CYS A 203 15.35 0.59 14.35
C CYS A 203 15.89 1.90 13.75
N ARG A 204 16.79 2.57 14.46
CA ARG A 204 17.44 3.80 13.94
C ARG A 204 18.35 3.51 12.76
N GLN A 205 19.07 2.38 12.80
CA GLN A 205 19.93 1.98 11.69
C GLN A 205 19.11 1.63 10.46
N ASP A 206 17.99 0.92 10.62
CA ASP A 206 17.05 0.60 9.55
C ASP A 206 16.50 1.87 8.88
N SER A 207 16.10 2.87 9.69
CA SER A 207 15.63 4.17 9.19
C SER A 207 16.72 4.91 8.39
N LYS A 208 17.96 4.93 8.88
CA LYS A 208 19.10 5.54 8.16
C LYS A 208 19.36 4.83 6.84
N ASN A 209 19.35 3.50 6.84
CA ASN A 209 19.56 2.69 5.64
C ASN A 209 18.45 2.92 4.60
N GLU A 210 17.21 3.15 5.04
CA GLU A 210 16.11 3.46 4.14
C GLU A 210 16.28 4.82 3.46
N VAL A 211 16.70 5.84 4.22
CA VAL A 211 16.99 7.18 3.67
C VAL A 211 18.13 7.09 2.64
N LEU A 212 19.21 6.38 2.96
CA LEU A 212 20.33 6.19 2.04
C LEU A 212 19.91 5.44 0.77
N ARG A 213 19.07 4.41 0.88
CA ARG A 213 18.53 3.69 -0.29
C ARG A 213 17.65 4.58 -1.15
N LYS A 214 16.83 5.45 -0.54
CA LYS A 214 15.99 6.41 -1.28
C LYS A 214 16.88 7.41 -2.03
N ALA A 215 17.92 7.93 -1.38
CA ALA A 215 18.88 8.84 -2.02
C ALA A 215 19.59 8.19 -3.21
N GLY A 216 20.14 6.98 -3.03
CA GLY A 216 20.81 6.25 -4.12
C GLY A 216 19.91 5.90 -5.30
N ARG A 217 18.63 5.60 -5.07
CA ARG A 217 17.66 5.38 -6.17
C ARG A 217 17.40 6.65 -6.96
N SER A 218 17.36 7.80 -6.30
CA SER A 218 17.17 9.10 -6.99
C SER A 218 18.34 9.44 -7.90
N GLU A 219 19.55 9.09 -7.52
CA GLU A 219 20.76 9.30 -8.31
C GLU A 219 20.73 8.46 -9.61
N ILE A 220 20.36 7.18 -9.51
CA ILE A 220 20.23 6.30 -10.68
C ILE A 220 19.11 6.80 -11.61
N LEU A 221 18.01 7.27 -11.07
CA LEU A 221 16.88 7.77 -11.86
C LEU A 221 17.23 9.04 -12.64
N LEU A 222 18.16 9.85 -12.15
CA LEU A 222 18.67 11.02 -12.86
C LEU A 222 19.64 10.65 -13.98
N MET A 223 20.36 9.52 -13.86
CA MET A 223 21.26 9.04 -14.91
C MET A 223 20.52 8.51 -16.15
N VAL A 224 19.33 7.93 -15.98
CA VAL A 224 18.55 7.32 -17.07
C VAL A 224 18.23 8.34 -18.19
N PRO A 225 17.61 9.50 -17.91
CA PRO A 225 17.36 10.49 -18.98
C PRO A 225 18.64 11.05 -19.60
N VAL A 226 19.72 11.20 -18.84
CA VAL A 226 21.01 11.69 -19.37
C VAL A 226 21.60 10.71 -20.37
N VAL A 227 21.64 9.41 -20.02
CA VAL A 227 22.13 8.37 -20.95
C VAL A 227 21.23 8.27 -22.17
N PHE A 228 19.89 8.34 -22.01
CA PHE A 228 18.93 8.25 -23.11
C PHE A 228 19.00 9.44 -24.07
N LEU A 229 19.44 10.61 -23.59
CA LEU A 229 19.62 11.80 -24.39
C LEU A 229 21.01 11.82 -25.07
N LEU A 230 22.05 11.42 -24.36
CA LEU A 230 23.42 11.43 -24.88
C LEU A 230 23.66 10.37 -25.97
N LEU A 231 23.02 9.19 -25.83
CA LEU A 231 23.24 8.09 -26.76
C LEU A 231 22.83 8.44 -28.21
N PRO A 232 21.60 8.94 -28.50
CA PRO A 232 21.23 9.32 -29.86
C PRO A 232 22.06 10.50 -30.40
N ILE A 233 22.43 11.45 -29.52
CA ILE A 233 23.27 12.60 -29.95
C ILE A 233 24.66 12.11 -30.38
N SER A 234 25.27 11.21 -29.59
CA SER A 234 26.58 10.63 -29.92
C SER A 234 26.57 9.86 -31.23
N VAL A 235 25.51 9.09 -31.49
CA VAL A 235 25.34 8.36 -32.73
C VAL A 235 25.19 9.33 -33.92
N LEU A 236 24.44 10.40 -33.74
CA LEU A 236 24.24 11.42 -34.76
C LEU A 236 25.54 12.15 -35.11
N PHE A 237 26.37 12.48 -34.12
CA PHE A 237 27.70 13.06 -34.34
C PHE A 237 28.66 12.08 -35.00
N ALA A 238 28.58 10.78 -34.69
CA ALA A 238 29.42 9.77 -35.34
C ALA A 238 29.05 9.53 -36.79
N LEU A 239 27.77 9.66 -37.16
CA LEU A 239 27.29 9.48 -38.51
C LEU A 239 27.44 10.73 -39.39
N TYR A 240 27.49 11.92 -38.79
CA TYR A 240 27.56 13.19 -39.52
C TYR A 240 28.73 13.26 -40.53
N PRO A 241 30.00 12.90 -40.20
CA PRO A 241 31.09 12.94 -41.17
C PRO A 241 30.94 11.92 -42.31
N SER A 242 30.28 10.78 -42.06
CA SER A 242 30.03 9.80 -43.12
C SER A 242 28.97 10.26 -44.12
N LEU A 243 27.98 11.01 -43.64
CA LEU A 243 26.93 11.57 -44.53
C LEU A 243 27.43 12.77 -45.31
N SER A 244 28.37 13.55 -44.79
CA SER A 244 28.94 14.70 -45.49
C SER A 244 29.93 14.32 -46.62
N GLN A 245 30.39 13.06 -46.70
CA GLN A 245 31.25 12.56 -47.77
C GLN A 245 30.48 11.91 -48.93
N LEU A 246 29.17 11.73 -48.81
CA LEU A 246 28.30 11.10 -49.80
C LEU A 246 27.52 12.12 -50.66
N GLY A 247 27.63 13.42 -50.39
CA GLY A 247 27.03 14.53 -51.15
C GLY A 247 28.11 15.42 -51.79
#